data_f9afea1239a4f24cd091649b7da1e921
#
_entry.id   f9afea1239a4f24cd091649b7da1e921
#
_cell.length_a   1.000
_cell.length_b   1.000
_cell.length_c   1.000
_cell.angle_alpha   90.00
_cell.angle_beta   90.00
_cell.angle_gamma   90.00
#
_symmetry.space_group_name_H-M   'P 1'
#
loop_
_entity.id
_entity.type
_entity.pdbx_description
1 polymer ?
#
loop_
_entity_poly.entity_id
_entity_poly.type
_entity_poly.pdbx_seq_one_letter_code
_entity_poly.pdbx_strand_id
1 'polypeptide(L)'
;MRHNIAYGRPDATDAEIEEAARIAFAHEFIIELPKGYDSIVGERGIFLSGGQRQRLAIARAILVNAPVLILDEATSALDAESERLVQRAIANLVRNRTTVVIAHRLSTIRRADKIVVMEAGRIIETGTHSELLAHGGQYRRLYELQFADEEEALAVVQ
;
A
#
# COMPACT_ATOMS: atom_id res chain seq x y z
N MET A 1 4.26 -2.78 -20.57
CA MET A 1 3.50 -2.11 -19.52
C MET A 1 2.01 -2.44 -19.59
N ARG A 2 1.33 -2.18 -20.71
CA ARG A 2 -0.10 -2.42 -20.92
C ARG A 2 -0.57 -3.79 -20.41
N HIS A 3 -0.02 -4.89 -20.95
CA HIS A 3 -0.36 -6.25 -20.52
C HIS A 3 -0.08 -6.53 -19.04
N ASN A 4 0.90 -5.83 -18.48
CA ASN A 4 1.24 -5.99 -17.07
C ASN A 4 0.18 -5.37 -16.16
N ILE A 5 -0.35 -4.19 -16.50
CA ILE A 5 -1.45 -3.55 -15.78
C ILE A 5 -2.75 -4.34 -15.98
N ALA A 6 -3.03 -4.77 -17.22
CA ALA A 6 -4.24 -5.51 -17.59
C ALA A 6 -4.25 -6.99 -17.17
N TYR A 7 -3.22 -7.48 -16.46
CA TYR A 7 -3.06 -8.90 -16.14
C TYR A 7 -4.30 -9.54 -15.48
N GLY A 8 -4.93 -8.83 -14.55
CA GLY A 8 -6.15 -9.31 -13.85
C GLY A 8 -7.46 -8.99 -14.58
N ARG A 9 -7.43 -8.20 -15.66
CA ARG A 9 -8.57 -7.82 -16.50
C ARG A 9 -8.11 -7.63 -17.95
N PRO A 10 -7.91 -8.74 -18.70
CA PRO A 10 -7.32 -8.71 -20.03
C PRO A 10 -8.15 -8.00 -21.10
N ASP A 11 -9.45 -7.84 -20.86
CA ASP A 11 -10.44 -7.17 -21.71
C ASP A 11 -10.54 -5.65 -21.47
N ALA A 12 -9.71 -5.10 -20.56
CA ALA A 12 -9.70 -3.67 -20.28
C ALA A 12 -9.25 -2.87 -21.51
N THR A 13 -9.95 -1.77 -21.76
CA THR A 13 -9.59 -0.81 -22.80
C THR A 13 -8.33 -0.04 -22.45
N ASP A 14 -7.67 0.53 -23.46
CA ASP A 14 -6.50 1.38 -23.26
C ASP A 14 -6.78 2.57 -22.33
N ALA A 15 -7.97 3.18 -22.47
CA ALA A 15 -8.39 4.29 -21.63
C ALA A 15 -8.52 3.89 -20.15
N GLU A 16 -9.05 2.71 -19.85
CA GLU A 16 -9.16 2.18 -18.48
C GLU A 16 -7.79 1.85 -17.89
N ILE A 17 -6.89 1.30 -18.70
CA ILE A 17 -5.50 1.00 -18.29
C ILE A 17 -4.76 2.31 -17.96
N GLU A 18 -4.87 3.34 -18.79
CA GLU A 18 -4.26 4.64 -18.55
C GLU A 18 -4.84 5.32 -17.32
N GLU A 19 -6.15 5.28 -17.12
CA GLU A 19 -6.80 5.87 -15.95
C GLU A 19 -6.36 5.17 -14.66
N ALA A 20 -6.29 3.84 -14.64
CA ALA A 20 -5.76 3.08 -13.52
C ALA A 20 -4.30 3.46 -13.20
N ALA A 21 -3.49 3.66 -14.24
CA ALA A 21 -2.10 4.11 -14.10
C ALA A 21 -2.00 5.54 -13.55
N ARG A 22 -2.88 6.48 -13.96
CA ARG A 22 -2.95 7.85 -13.42
C ARG A 22 -3.31 7.85 -11.94
N ILE A 23 -4.34 7.12 -11.56
CA ILE A 23 -4.77 7.01 -10.16
C ILE A 23 -3.66 6.42 -9.27
N ALA A 24 -2.85 5.51 -9.83
CA ALA A 24 -1.69 4.91 -9.16
C ALA A 24 -0.41 5.76 -9.22
N PHE A 25 -0.43 6.95 -9.83
CA PHE A 25 0.77 7.76 -10.11
C PHE A 25 1.85 7.00 -10.89
N ALA A 26 1.42 6.11 -11.79
CA ALA A 26 2.31 5.33 -12.63
C ALA A 26 2.41 5.88 -14.06
N HIS A 27 1.42 6.64 -14.51
CA HIS A 27 1.34 7.18 -15.88
C HIS A 27 2.57 7.98 -16.25
N GLU A 28 3.02 8.88 -15.38
CA GLU A 28 4.12 9.82 -15.62
C GLU A 28 5.42 9.08 -16.00
N PHE A 29 5.82 8.11 -15.19
CA PHE A 29 7.03 7.36 -15.51
C PHE A 29 6.85 6.43 -16.72
N ILE A 30 5.63 5.93 -16.97
CA ILE A 30 5.36 5.05 -18.12
C ILE A 30 5.55 5.81 -19.44
N ILE A 31 5.04 7.03 -19.56
CA ILE A 31 5.15 7.82 -20.79
C ILE A 31 6.58 8.30 -21.06
N GLU A 32 7.44 8.38 -20.03
CA GLU A 32 8.87 8.69 -20.17
C GLU A 32 9.69 7.52 -20.74
N LEU A 33 9.14 6.31 -20.73
CA LEU A 33 9.83 5.16 -21.31
C LEU A 33 9.84 5.24 -22.84
N PRO A 34 10.87 4.69 -23.52
CA PRO A 34 11.04 4.81 -24.97
C PRO A 34 9.85 4.36 -25.81
N LYS A 35 9.03 3.42 -25.31
CA LYS A 35 7.82 2.90 -25.95
C LYS A 35 6.56 3.12 -25.12
N GLY A 36 6.61 3.99 -24.10
CA GLY A 36 5.47 4.24 -23.23
C GLY A 36 4.83 2.94 -22.70
N TYR A 37 3.53 2.81 -22.88
CA TYR A 37 2.75 1.62 -22.48
C TYR A 37 3.13 0.33 -23.21
N ASP A 38 3.82 0.39 -24.34
CA ASP A 38 4.32 -0.77 -25.08
C ASP A 38 5.73 -1.21 -24.63
N SER A 39 6.31 -0.51 -23.67
CA SER A 39 7.61 -0.86 -23.09
C SER A 39 7.54 -2.21 -22.36
N ILE A 40 8.63 -2.97 -22.47
CA ILE A 40 8.80 -4.26 -21.78
C ILE A 40 9.26 -3.99 -20.35
N VAL A 41 8.57 -4.57 -19.37
CA VAL A 41 8.89 -4.42 -17.94
C VAL A 41 10.17 -5.18 -17.54
N GLY A 42 10.55 -6.19 -18.33
CA GLY A 42 11.59 -7.14 -17.96
C GLY A 42 11.12 -8.19 -16.96
N GLU A 43 11.92 -9.23 -16.79
CA GLU A 43 11.61 -10.26 -15.81
C GLU A 43 11.64 -9.66 -14.39
N ARG A 44 10.58 -9.89 -13.61
CA ARG A 44 10.38 -9.32 -12.26
C ARG A 44 10.49 -7.79 -12.16
N GLY A 45 10.37 -7.06 -13.28
CA GLY A 45 10.46 -5.60 -13.28
C GLY A 45 11.88 -5.07 -13.06
N ILE A 46 12.91 -5.78 -13.51
CA ILE A 46 14.33 -5.45 -13.31
C ILE A 46 14.70 -4.03 -13.78
N PHE A 47 13.96 -3.48 -14.75
CA PHE A 47 14.20 -2.14 -15.29
C PHE A 47 13.45 -1.03 -14.53
N LEU A 48 12.72 -1.36 -13.44
CA LEU A 48 11.93 -0.41 -12.66
C LEU A 48 12.51 -0.23 -11.26
N SER A 49 12.40 0.98 -10.71
CA SER A 49 12.68 1.22 -9.30
C SER A 49 11.69 0.49 -8.39
N GLY A 50 11.99 0.38 -7.09
CA GLY A 50 11.07 -0.20 -6.10
C GLY A 50 9.72 0.49 -6.09
N GLY A 51 9.70 1.83 -6.07
CA GLY A 51 8.49 2.64 -6.09
C GLY A 51 7.69 2.53 -7.39
N GLN A 52 8.36 2.43 -8.53
CA GLN A 52 7.71 2.19 -9.82
C GLN A 52 7.03 0.82 -9.88
N ARG A 53 7.70 -0.23 -9.36
CA ARG A 53 7.09 -1.57 -9.26
C ARG A 53 5.85 -1.58 -8.38
N GLN A 54 5.90 -0.92 -7.22
CA GLN A 54 4.74 -0.84 -6.32
C GLN A 54 3.57 -0.07 -6.97
N ARG A 55 3.82 1.08 -7.59
CA ARG A 55 2.78 1.85 -8.29
C ARG A 55 2.16 1.06 -9.43
N LEU A 56 2.95 0.24 -10.14
CA LEU A 56 2.43 -0.65 -11.17
C LEU A 56 1.54 -1.76 -10.58
N ALA A 57 1.91 -2.33 -9.44
CA ALA A 57 1.07 -3.30 -8.73
C ALA A 57 -0.24 -2.68 -8.23
N ILE A 58 -0.19 -1.43 -7.75
CA ILE A 58 -1.38 -0.67 -7.35
C ILE A 58 -2.28 -0.40 -8.56
N ALA A 59 -1.72 -0.02 -9.72
CA ALA A 59 -2.49 0.18 -10.94
C ALA A 59 -3.26 -1.08 -11.36
N ARG A 60 -2.65 -2.27 -11.26
CA ARG A 60 -3.35 -3.55 -11.46
C ARG A 60 -4.54 -3.72 -10.52
N ALA A 61 -4.34 -3.47 -9.24
CA ALA A 61 -5.38 -3.62 -8.23
C ALA A 61 -6.53 -2.62 -8.44
N ILE A 62 -6.22 -1.38 -8.87
CA ILE A 62 -7.22 -0.37 -9.24
C ILE A 62 -8.04 -0.84 -10.44
N LEU A 63 -7.38 -1.34 -11.48
CA LEU A 63 -8.04 -1.79 -12.72
C LEU A 63 -8.97 -2.98 -12.47
N VAL A 64 -8.55 -3.95 -11.65
CA VAL A 64 -9.38 -5.12 -11.26
C VAL A 64 -10.59 -4.70 -10.46
N ASN A 65 -10.47 -3.64 -9.66
CA ASN A 65 -11.56 -3.07 -8.85
C ASN A 65 -12.25 -4.06 -7.90
N ALA A 66 -11.47 -4.94 -7.27
CA ALA A 66 -11.99 -5.90 -6.30
C ALA A 66 -12.58 -5.20 -5.06
N PRO A 67 -13.72 -5.66 -4.50
CA PRO A 67 -14.35 -5.06 -3.33
C PRO A 67 -13.58 -5.31 -2.02
N VAL A 68 -12.75 -6.34 -1.99
CA VAL A 68 -11.91 -6.71 -0.84
C VAL A 68 -10.46 -6.68 -1.28
N LEU A 69 -9.62 -6.01 -0.50
CA LEU A 69 -8.18 -5.89 -0.71
C LEU A 69 -7.42 -6.53 0.44
N ILE A 70 -6.33 -7.19 0.12
CA ILE A 70 -5.33 -7.64 1.09
C ILE A 70 -4.03 -6.93 0.75
N LEU A 71 -3.52 -6.14 1.69
CA LEU A 71 -2.27 -5.40 1.56
C LEU A 71 -1.25 -5.96 2.54
N ASP A 72 -0.14 -6.44 2.00
CA ASP A 72 1.06 -6.74 2.78
C ASP A 72 2.00 -5.55 2.65
N GLU A 73 2.14 -4.77 3.73
CA GLU A 73 2.83 -3.48 3.72
C GLU A 73 4.35 -3.65 3.81
N ALA A 74 4.95 -4.43 2.93
CA ALA A 74 6.40 -4.53 2.80
C ALA A 74 6.96 -3.32 2.02
N THR A 75 7.14 -2.19 2.69
CA THR A 75 7.79 -0.99 2.12
C THR A 75 9.28 -0.99 2.46
N SER A 76 10.06 -1.84 1.82
CA SER A 76 11.52 -1.82 1.93
C SER A 76 12.10 -0.66 1.11
N ALA A 77 12.88 0.20 1.77
CA ALA A 77 13.88 1.11 1.19
C ALA A 77 13.45 1.86 -0.09
N LEU A 78 12.39 2.64 -0.01
CA LEU A 78 12.06 3.64 -1.02
C LEU A 78 12.69 4.99 -0.62
N ASP A 79 13.07 5.80 -1.63
CA ASP A 79 13.35 7.20 -1.40
C ASP A 79 12.07 7.95 -0.97
N ALA A 80 12.21 9.07 -0.29
CA ALA A 80 11.09 9.81 0.31
C ALA A 80 10.02 10.25 -0.71
N GLU A 81 10.42 10.58 -1.94
CA GLU A 81 9.49 10.99 -2.99
C GLU A 81 8.68 9.80 -3.51
N SER A 82 9.35 8.71 -3.85
CA SER A 82 8.71 7.45 -4.26
C SER A 82 7.75 6.93 -3.21
N GLU A 83 8.16 7.00 -1.94
CA GLU A 83 7.32 6.61 -0.82
C GLU A 83 6.05 7.45 -0.74
N ARG A 84 6.16 8.78 -0.84
CA ARG A 84 4.99 9.67 -0.82
C ARG A 84 3.99 9.35 -1.95
N LEU A 85 4.50 9.08 -3.16
CA LEU A 85 3.65 8.72 -4.29
C LEU A 85 2.96 7.37 -4.08
N VAL A 86 3.67 6.38 -3.56
CA VAL A 86 3.11 5.06 -3.22
C VAL A 86 2.01 5.20 -2.15
N GLN A 87 2.24 5.97 -1.09
CA GLN A 87 1.24 6.19 -0.04
C GLN A 87 -0.02 6.87 -0.58
N ARG A 88 0.11 7.85 -1.46
CA ARG A 88 -1.03 8.49 -2.14
C ARG A 88 -1.78 7.49 -3.03
N ALA A 89 -1.07 6.65 -3.77
CA ALA A 89 -1.67 5.61 -4.60
C ALA A 89 -2.45 4.59 -3.77
N ILE A 90 -1.89 4.13 -2.63
CA ILE A 90 -2.58 3.27 -1.67
C ILE A 90 -3.84 3.95 -1.12
N ALA A 91 -3.75 5.23 -0.73
CA ALA A 91 -4.91 5.97 -0.25
C ALA A 91 -6.05 6.05 -1.29
N ASN A 92 -5.72 6.16 -2.57
CA ASN A 92 -6.71 6.09 -3.66
C ASN A 92 -7.28 4.67 -3.81
N LEU A 93 -6.43 3.65 -3.71
CA LEU A 93 -6.81 2.24 -3.87
C LEU A 93 -7.80 1.78 -2.80
N VAL A 94 -7.62 2.17 -1.54
CA VAL A 94 -8.44 1.68 -0.40
C VAL A 94 -9.81 2.36 -0.29
N ARG A 95 -10.05 3.46 -1.00
CA ARG A 95 -11.32 4.20 -0.93
C ARG A 95 -12.51 3.31 -1.28
N ASN A 96 -13.53 3.33 -0.41
CA ASN A 96 -14.78 2.58 -0.58
C ASN A 96 -14.60 1.07 -0.73
N ARG A 97 -13.56 0.49 -0.10
CA ARG A 97 -13.28 -0.95 -0.15
C ARG A 97 -13.01 -1.50 1.24
N THR A 98 -13.37 -2.74 1.45
CA THR A 98 -12.92 -3.48 2.64
C THR A 98 -11.46 -3.85 2.45
N THR A 99 -10.60 -3.37 3.36
CA THR A 99 -9.15 -3.60 3.26
C THR A 99 -8.64 -4.30 4.50
N VAL A 100 -7.95 -5.42 4.30
CA VAL A 100 -7.17 -6.11 5.33
C VAL A 100 -5.71 -5.76 5.11
N VAL A 101 -5.05 -5.20 6.11
CA VAL A 101 -3.65 -4.74 6.01
C VAL A 101 -2.80 -5.47 7.05
N ILE A 102 -1.69 -6.05 6.61
CA ILE A 102 -0.61 -6.45 7.51
C ILE A 102 0.23 -5.20 7.73
N ALA A 103 -0.01 -4.51 8.85
CA ALA A 103 0.53 -3.18 9.10
C ALA A 103 1.92 -3.24 9.75
N HIS A 104 2.86 -2.51 9.18
CA HIS A 104 4.20 -2.27 9.72
C HIS A 104 4.46 -0.79 10.00
N ARG A 105 3.44 0.07 9.84
CA ARG A 105 3.53 1.52 10.06
C ARG A 105 2.50 1.99 11.07
N LEU A 106 2.95 2.85 11.95
CA LEU A 106 2.11 3.47 12.97
C LEU A 106 0.90 4.20 12.36
N SER A 107 1.11 4.94 11.28
CA SER A 107 0.05 5.70 10.60
C SER A 107 -1.07 4.81 10.05
N THR A 108 -0.76 3.60 9.57
CA THR A 108 -1.72 2.61 9.10
C THR A 108 -2.54 2.05 10.27
N ILE A 109 -1.86 1.69 11.37
CA ILE A 109 -2.50 1.14 12.57
C ILE A 109 -3.46 2.16 13.20
N ARG A 110 -3.05 3.43 13.35
CA ARG A 110 -3.88 4.48 13.95
C ARG A 110 -5.15 4.81 13.15
N ARG A 111 -5.15 4.59 11.84
CA ARG A 111 -6.28 4.87 10.95
C ARG A 111 -7.19 3.66 10.72
N ALA A 112 -6.83 2.49 11.22
CA ALA A 112 -7.62 1.30 11.05
C ALA A 112 -8.94 1.39 11.86
N ASP A 113 -10.06 1.06 11.22
CA ASP A 113 -11.36 0.98 11.89
C ASP A 113 -11.38 -0.17 12.91
N LYS A 114 -10.61 -1.22 12.66
CA LYS A 114 -10.47 -2.39 13.51
C LYS A 114 -9.08 -2.99 13.42
N ILE A 115 -8.48 -3.22 14.56
CA ILE A 115 -7.20 -3.91 14.70
C ILE A 115 -7.46 -5.31 15.24
N VAL A 116 -6.76 -6.28 14.69
CA VAL A 116 -6.78 -7.68 15.13
C VAL A 116 -5.36 -8.07 15.52
N VAL A 117 -5.16 -8.42 16.79
CA VAL A 117 -3.87 -8.91 17.28
C VAL A 117 -3.88 -10.42 17.26
N MET A 118 -2.84 -11.00 16.68
CA MET A 118 -2.71 -12.46 16.52
C MET A 118 -1.45 -12.96 17.23
N GLU A 119 -1.59 -14.09 17.92
CA GLU A 119 -0.49 -14.82 18.54
C GLU A 119 -0.67 -16.32 18.31
N ALA A 120 0.38 -16.99 17.87
CA ALA A 120 0.36 -18.44 17.58
C ALA A 120 -0.83 -18.87 16.69
N GLY A 121 -1.21 -18.06 15.69
CA GLY A 121 -2.30 -18.33 14.76
C GLY A 121 -3.71 -18.11 15.34
N ARG A 122 -3.83 -17.50 16.52
CA ARG A 122 -5.11 -17.21 17.17
C ARG A 122 -5.28 -15.71 17.35
N ILE A 123 -6.53 -15.24 17.24
CA ILE A 123 -6.89 -13.87 17.59
C ILE A 123 -6.94 -13.78 19.12
N ILE A 124 -6.15 -12.87 19.70
CA ILE A 124 -6.07 -12.66 21.15
C ILE A 124 -6.70 -11.34 21.59
N GLU A 125 -6.63 -10.30 20.75
CA GLU A 125 -7.26 -9.01 21.02
C GLU A 125 -7.88 -8.45 19.75
N THR A 126 -8.95 -7.65 19.92
CA THR A 126 -9.62 -6.98 18.82
C THR A 126 -10.19 -5.65 19.30
N GLY A 127 -9.98 -4.57 18.57
CA GLY A 127 -10.52 -3.24 18.91
C GLY A 127 -9.94 -2.16 18.04
N THR A 128 -10.22 -0.90 18.35
CA THR A 128 -9.57 0.27 17.80
C THR A 128 -8.21 0.51 18.49
N HIS A 129 -7.40 1.36 17.89
CA HIS A 129 -6.11 1.76 18.48
C HIS A 129 -6.25 2.24 19.93
N SER A 130 -7.19 3.16 20.19
CA SER A 130 -7.39 3.73 21.51
C SER A 130 -7.90 2.72 22.55
N GLU A 131 -8.83 1.84 22.15
CA GLU A 131 -9.36 0.79 23.03
C GLU A 131 -8.26 -0.20 23.44
N LEU A 132 -7.45 -0.65 22.47
CA LEU A 132 -6.38 -1.61 22.73
C LEU A 132 -5.23 -1.04 23.56
N LEU A 133 -4.90 0.25 23.36
CA LEU A 133 -3.93 0.92 24.24
C LEU A 133 -4.46 1.04 25.68
N ALA A 134 -5.74 1.42 25.85
CA ALA A 134 -6.36 1.53 27.16
C ALA A 134 -6.47 0.18 27.87
N HIS A 135 -6.68 -0.91 27.11
CA HIS A 135 -6.74 -2.27 27.66
C HIS A 135 -5.41 -2.71 28.26
N GLY A 136 -4.27 -2.22 27.78
CA GLY A 136 -2.93 -2.50 28.33
C GLY A 136 -2.43 -3.92 28.06
N GLY A 137 -2.97 -4.61 27.07
CA GLY A 137 -2.65 -6.00 26.71
C GLY A 137 -1.44 -6.16 25.78
N GLN A 138 -1.44 -7.23 24.99
CA GLN A 138 -0.35 -7.57 24.08
C GLN A 138 -0.17 -6.49 22.98
N TYR A 139 -1.29 -5.89 22.51
CA TYR A 139 -1.23 -4.79 21.56
C TYR A 139 -0.37 -3.63 22.07
N ARG A 140 -0.64 -3.17 23.29
CA ARG A 140 0.11 -2.06 23.90
C ARG A 140 1.60 -2.39 24.00
N ARG A 141 1.95 -3.60 24.41
CA ARG A 141 3.34 -4.05 24.48
C ARG A 141 4.03 -4.04 23.11
N LEU A 142 3.36 -4.54 22.06
CA LEU A 142 3.88 -4.52 20.69
C LEU A 142 4.04 -3.08 20.19
N TYR A 143 3.08 -2.23 20.49
CA TYR A 143 3.09 -0.83 20.12
C TYR A 143 4.28 -0.08 20.75
N GLU A 144 4.49 -0.22 22.05
CA GLU A 144 5.60 0.38 22.79
C GLU A 144 6.97 -0.11 22.26
N LEU A 145 7.08 -1.39 21.92
CA LEU A 145 8.33 -1.96 21.37
C LEU A 145 8.65 -1.50 19.95
N GLN A 146 7.66 -1.20 19.13
CA GLN A 146 7.85 -0.96 17.70
C GLN A 146 7.76 0.53 17.32
N PHE A 147 7.03 1.34 18.07
CA PHE A 147 6.66 2.69 17.66
C PHE A 147 6.89 3.78 18.70
N ALA A 148 7.42 3.47 19.91
CA ALA A 148 7.72 4.48 20.94
C ALA A 148 8.63 5.58 20.41
N ASP A 149 9.68 5.20 19.66
CA ASP A 149 10.66 6.14 19.11
C ASP A 149 10.05 7.03 17.99
N GLU A 150 9.09 6.52 17.23
CA GLU A 150 8.39 7.30 16.19
C GLU A 150 7.42 8.33 16.78
N GLU A 151 6.81 8.03 17.92
CA GLU A 151 5.95 8.98 18.65
C GLU A 151 6.73 10.14 19.25
N GLU A 152 7.88 9.86 19.84
CA GLU A 152 8.78 10.88 20.40
C GLU A 152 9.25 11.85 19.29
N ALA A 153 9.61 11.33 18.12
CA ALA A 153 9.99 12.14 16.97
C ALA A 153 8.86 13.02 16.44
N LEU A 154 7.61 12.55 16.45
CA LEU A 154 6.44 13.32 16.04
C LEU A 154 6.02 14.40 17.04
N ALA A 155 6.24 14.18 18.34
CA ALA A 155 5.92 15.15 19.40
C ALA A 155 6.90 16.33 19.42
N VAL A 156 8.12 16.18 18.92
CA VAL A 156 9.15 17.24 18.85
C VAL A 156 8.92 18.22 17.69
N VAL A 157 8.08 17.89 16.71
CA VAL A 157 7.81 18.67 15.48
C VAL A 157 6.53 19.52 15.58
N GLN A 158 5.80 19.46 16.68
CA GLN A 158 4.65 20.33 17.00
C GLN A 158 5.07 21.47 17.94
#